data_f47eac8c339d8eda878d135999171e14
#
_entry.id   f47eac8c339d8eda878d135999171e14
#
_cell.length_a   1.000
_cell.length_b   1.000
_cell.length_c   1.000
_cell.angle_alpha   90.00
_cell.angle_beta   90.00
_cell.angle_gamma   90.00
#
_symmetry.space_group_name_H-M   'P 1'
#
loop_
_entity.id
_entity.type
_entity.pdbx_description
1 polymer ?
#
loop_
_entity_poly.entity_id
_entity_poly.type
_entity_poly.pdbx_seq_one_letter_code
_entity_poly.pdbx_strand_id
1 'polypeptide(L)'
;MRDEQVQRYARHIQLPDIGGLGQTAIMVAHAKLALREPDPRAELVAAQFLAAAGIGTLVITNATPAQRAEVAAHAPDTRVIAESEGARDNATARTIERDVELSPRPEWWPSSAGDDVALAYFRGGLAATRFLIEAAAR
;
A
#
# COMPACT_ATOMS: atom_id res chain seq x y z
N MET A 1 15.88 -1.93 11.53
CA MET A 1 15.56 -0.55 11.05
C MET A 1 16.75 0.37 11.34
N ARG A 2 17.04 1.30 10.42
CA ARG A 2 18.01 2.38 10.62
C ARG A 2 17.39 3.50 11.47
N ASP A 3 18.17 4.36 12.10
CA ASP A 3 17.66 5.45 12.97
C ASP A 3 16.68 6.38 12.23
N GLU A 4 16.98 6.72 10.97
CA GLU A 4 16.11 7.53 10.13
C GLU A 4 14.74 6.85 9.88
N GLN A 5 14.72 5.53 9.76
CA GLN A 5 13.47 4.76 9.59
C GLN A 5 12.69 4.70 10.91
N VAL A 6 13.37 4.55 12.03
CA VAL A 6 12.74 4.62 13.36
C VAL A 6 12.03 5.97 13.55
N GLN A 7 12.70 7.07 13.19
CA GLN A 7 12.10 8.40 13.25
C GLN A 7 10.92 8.55 12.29
N ARG A 8 11.05 8.08 11.04
CA ARG A 8 9.99 8.16 10.02
C ARG A 8 8.75 7.39 10.43
N TYR A 9 8.91 6.20 10.98
CA TYR A 9 7.81 5.31 11.36
C TYR A 9 7.48 5.34 12.85
N ALA A 10 7.93 6.34 13.58
CA ALA A 10 7.75 6.44 15.03
C ALA A 10 6.28 6.30 15.47
N ARG A 11 5.34 6.85 14.70
CA ARG A 11 3.90 6.74 14.99
C ARG A 11 3.39 5.31 14.83
N HIS A 12 3.86 4.57 13.83
CA HIS A 12 3.49 3.15 13.65
C HIS A 12 4.07 2.28 14.76
N ILE A 13 5.32 2.55 15.14
CA ILE A 13 6.03 1.81 16.22
C ILE A 13 5.32 1.99 17.57
N GLN A 14 4.64 3.11 17.80
CA GLN A 14 3.87 3.39 19.01
C GLN A 14 2.48 2.74 19.01
N LEU A 15 1.98 2.27 17.87
CA LEU A 15 0.69 1.59 17.81
C LEU A 15 0.80 0.18 18.40
N PRO A 16 -0.09 -0.20 19.35
CA PRO A 16 -0.05 -1.52 19.98
C PRO A 16 -0.12 -2.69 18.98
N ASP A 17 -0.89 -2.51 17.90
CA ASP A 17 -1.12 -3.54 16.87
C ASP A 17 0.02 -3.67 15.86
N ILE A 18 0.97 -2.73 15.84
CA ILE A 18 2.12 -2.76 14.93
C ILE A 18 3.42 -2.94 15.72
N GLY A 19 3.78 -1.98 16.55
CA GLY A 19 5.04 -1.99 17.28
C GLY A 19 6.28 -1.99 16.37
N GLY A 20 7.46 -2.14 16.95
CA GLY A 20 8.72 -2.17 16.21
C GLY A 20 8.89 -3.44 15.36
N LEU A 21 8.42 -4.59 15.86
CA LEU A 21 8.48 -5.86 15.12
C LEU A 21 7.51 -5.86 13.94
N GLY A 22 6.28 -5.38 14.13
CA GLY A 22 5.32 -5.24 13.05
C GLY A 22 5.78 -4.27 11.97
N GLN A 23 6.39 -3.13 12.33
CA GLN A 23 6.98 -2.23 11.34
C GLN A 23 8.11 -2.91 10.55
N THR A 24 8.93 -3.73 11.20
CA THR A 24 9.96 -4.50 10.50
C THR A 24 9.34 -5.51 9.53
N ALA A 25 8.25 -6.16 9.92
CA ALA A 25 7.51 -7.08 9.05
C ALA A 25 6.90 -6.35 7.84
N ILE A 26 6.32 -5.17 8.03
CA ILE A 26 5.83 -4.31 6.94
C ILE A 26 6.95 -3.97 5.95
N MET A 27 8.13 -3.61 6.44
CA MET A 27 9.27 -3.21 5.59
C MET A 27 9.86 -4.35 4.73
N VAL A 28 9.51 -5.58 5.00
CA VAL A 28 9.89 -6.74 4.15
C VAL A 28 8.70 -7.35 3.40
N ALA A 29 7.50 -6.84 3.64
CA ALA A 29 6.30 -7.35 2.99
C ALA A 29 6.23 -6.94 1.51
N HIS A 30 5.57 -7.77 0.71
CA HIS A 30 5.30 -7.52 -0.70
C HIS A 30 3.79 -7.43 -0.93
N ALA A 31 3.35 -6.32 -1.51
CA ALA A 31 1.97 -6.09 -1.89
C ALA A 31 1.81 -6.00 -3.40
N LYS A 32 0.71 -6.50 -3.91
CA LYS A 32 0.29 -6.32 -5.29
C LYS A 32 -1.05 -5.60 -5.34
N LEU A 33 -1.13 -4.58 -6.16
CA LEU A 33 -2.32 -3.75 -6.34
C LEU A 33 -2.58 -3.51 -7.82
N ALA A 34 -3.76 -3.85 -8.28
CA ALA A 34 -4.19 -3.59 -9.65
C ALA A 34 -5.01 -2.30 -9.72
N LEU A 35 -4.60 -1.36 -10.57
CA LEU A 35 -5.44 -0.20 -10.89
C LEU A 35 -6.60 -0.64 -11.79
N ARG A 36 -7.81 -0.23 -11.45
CA ARG A 36 -9.04 -0.62 -12.15
C ARG A 36 -9.65 0.59 -12.85
N GLU A 37 -9.85 0.45 -14.15
CA GLU A 37 -10.61 1.39 -14.93
C GLU A 37 -12.13 1.31 -14.61
N PRO A 38 -12.90 2.39 -14.78
CA PRO A 38 -12.50 3.69 -15.33
C PRO A 38 -11.95 4.67 -14.28
N ASP A 39 -11.99 4.35 -12.99
CA ASP A 39 -11.59 5.26 -11.91
C ASP A 39 -10.68 4.55 -10.89
N PRO A 40 -9.35 4.65 -11.05
CA PRO A 40 -8.38 4.02 -10.16
C PRO A 40 -8.03 4.85 -8.91
N ARG A 41 -8.80 5.90 -8.58
CA ARG A 41 -8.45 6.81 -7.46
C ARG A 41 -8.31 6.08 -6.12
N ALA A 42 -9.21 5.16 -5.81
CA ALA A 42 -9.16 4.42 -4.55
C ALA A 42 -7.92 3.52 -4.47
N GLU A 43 -7.55 2.87 -5.57
CA GLU A 43 -6.33 2.07 -5.67
C GLU A 43 -5.08 2.93 -5.55
N LEU A 44 -5.04 4.10 -6.18
CA LEU A 44 -3.92 5.04 -6.05
C LEU A 44 -3.78 5.56 -4.61
N VAL A 45 -4.87 5.84 -3.92
CA VAL A 45 -4.85 6.20 -2.50
C VAL A 45 -4.28 5.05 -1.67
N ALA A 46 -4.73 3.81 -1.91
CA ALA A 46 -4.18 2.64 -1.21
C ALA A 46 -2.67 2.49 -1.47
N ALA A 47 -2.23 2.65 -2.72
CA ALA A 47 -0.81 2.59 -3.08
C ALA A 47 0.02 3.64 -2.33
N GLN A 48 -0.46 4.88 -2.27
CA GLN A 48 0.21 5.97 -1.56
C GLN A 48 0.32 5.70 -0.05
N PHE A 49 -0.74 5.21 0.59
CA PHE A 49 -0.71 4.86 2.02
C PHE A 49 0.24 3.69 2.31
N LEU A 50 0.22 2.64 1.49
CA LEU A 50 1.13 1.51 1.64
C LEU A 50 2.58 1.93 1.47
N ALA A 51 2.88 2.73 0.45
CA ALA A 51 4.21 3.24 0.18
C ALA A 51 4.70 4.16 1.32
N ALA A 52 3.86 5.09 1.80
CA ALA A 52 4.17 5.97 2.93
C ALA A 52 4.38 5.20 4.24
N ALA A 53 3.72 4.07 4.42
CA ALA A 53 3.92 3.18 5.57
C ALA A 53 5.23 2.38 5.49
N GLY A 54 5.95 2.44 4.38
CA GLY A 54 7.25 1.80 4.21
C GLY A 54 7.17 0.31 3.88
N ILE A 55 6.14 -0.12 3.15
CA ILE A 55 6.09 -1.49 2.67
C ILE A 55 7.32 -1.80 1.80
N GLY A 56 7.91 -2.97 1.94
CA GLY A 56 9.16 -3.30 1.26
C GLY A 56 9.06 -3.22 -0.26
N THR A 57 8.09 -3.90 -0.84
CA THR A 57 7.85 -3.87 -2.29
C THR A 57 6.36 -3.69 -2.58
N LEU A 58 6.05 -2.78 -3.50
CA LEU A 58 4.70 -2.55 -4.00
C LEU A 58 4.68 -2.74 -5.52
N VAL A 59 4.04 -3.81 -5.97
CA VAL A 59 3.80 -4.08 -7.39
C VAL A 59 2.49 -3.42 -7.78
N ILE A 60 2.52 -2.48 -8.74
CA ILE A 60 1.30 -1.82 -9.23
C ILE A 60 1.08 -2.23 -10.68
N THR A 61 0.02 -3.01 -10.90
CA THR A 61 -0.38 -3.46 -12.24
C THR A 61 -1.33 -2.45 -12.90
N ASN A 62 -1.33 -2.40 -14.21
CA ASN A 62 -2.12 -1.45 -15.02
C ASN A 62 -1.82 0.03 -14.73
N ALA A 63 -0.69 0.33 -14.10
CA ALA A 63 -0.26 1.69 -13.82
C ALA A 63 0.67 2.22 -14.92
N THR A 64 0.54 3.49 -15.24
CA THR A 64 1.50 4.19 -16.08
C THR A 64 2.82 4.42 -15.32
N PRO A 65 3.94 4.62 -16.02
CA PRO A 65 5.20 4.99 -15.37
C PRO A 65 5.09 6.25 -14.50
N ALA A 66 4.29 7.23 -14.93
CA ALA A 66 4.05 8.47 -14.19
C ALA A 66 3.32 8.21 -12.86
N GLN A 67 2.28 7.37 -12.86
CA GLN A 67 1.55 6.98 -11.64
C GLN A 67 2.46 6.25 -10.65
N ARG A 68 3.29 5.33 -11.13
CA ARG A 68 4.27 4.65 -10.26
C ARG A 68 5.31 5.61 -9.68
N ALA A 69 5.81 6.54 -10.50
CA ALA A 69 6.77 7.55 -10.05
C ALA A 69 6.16 8.49 -8.99
N GLU A 70 4.89 8.86 -9.12
CA GLU A 70 4.17 9.68 -8.14
C GLU A 70 4.06 8.93 -6.80
N VAL A 71 3.68 7.66 -6.81
CA VAL A 71 3.63 6.83 -5.59
C VAL A 71 5.02 6.71 -4.95
N ALA A 72 6.06 6.51 -5.75
CA ALA A 72 7.42 6.35 -5.26
C ALA A 72 8.03 7.65 -4.70
N ALA A 73 7.59 8.81 -5.18
CA ALA A 73 8.17 10.12 -4.82
C ALA A 73 8.16 10.42 -3.32
N HIS A 74 7.21 9.87 -2.58
CA HIS A 74 7.04 10.09 -1.14
C HIS A 74 7.41 8.88 -0.29
N ALA A 75 8.02 7.87 -0.88
CA ALA A 75 8.23 6.56 -0.26
C ALA A 75 9.68 6.05 -0.41
N PRO A 76 10.67 6.67 0.24
CA PRO A 76 12.08 6.36 0.05
C PRO A 76 12.47 4.93 0.49
N ASP A 77 11.65 4.29 1.31
CA ASP A 77 11.91 2.94 1.81
C ASP A 77 11.08 1.86 1.07
N THR A 78 10.24 2.26 0.11
CA THR A 78 9.39 1.35 -0.66
C THR A 78 9.87 1.23 -2.09
N ARG A 79 10.04 0.00 -2.55
CA ARG A 79 10.32 -0.29 -3.94
C ARG A 79 9.01 -0.40 -4.72
N VAL A 80 8.69 0.60 -5.53
CA VAL A 80 7.49 0.62 -6.40
C VAL A 80 7.87 0.13 -7.78
N ILE A 81 7.27 -0.97 -8.25
CA ILE A 81 7.63 -1.65 -9.49
C ILE A 81 6.41 -2.04 -10.34
N ALA A 82 6.65 -2.31 -11.62
CA ALA A 82 5.67 -2.90 -12.53
C ALA A 82 5.58 -4.42 -12.35
N GLU A 83 4.48 -5.03 -12.82
CA GLU A 83 4.28 -6.48 -12.72
C GLU A 83 5.40 -7.30 -13.41
N SER A 84 5.89 -6.83 -14.56
CA SER A 84 6.99 -7.48 -15.28
C SER A 84 8.30 -7.54 -14.49
N GLU A 85 8.52 -6.59 -13.59
CA GLU A 85 9.68 -6.54 -12.69
C GLU A 85 9.46 -7.43 -11.47
N GLY A 86 8.22 -7.43 -10.90
CA GLY A 86 7.84 -8.27 -9.77
C GLY A 86 7.96 -9.76 -10.08
N ALA A 87 7.59 -10.17 -11.28
CA ALA A 87 7.71 -11.56 -11.71
C ALA A 87 9.16 -12.06 -11.76
N ARG A 88 10.14 -11.19 -12.04
CA ARG A 88 11.57 -11.52 -12.04
C ARG A 88 12.12 -11.68 -10.63
N ASP A 89 11.68 -10.84 -9.71
CA ASP A 89 12.12 -10.87 -8.30
C ASP A 89 11.57 -12.10 -7.56
N ASN A 90 10.31 -12.44 -7.81
CA ASN A 90 9.67 -13.61 -7.18
C ASN A 90 10.29 -14.94 -7.63
N ALA A 91 10.92 -14.99 -8.80
CA ALA A 91 11.66 -16.18 -9.26
C ALA A 91 12.93 -16.45 -8.43
N THR A 92 13.46 -15.44 -7.74
CA THR A 92 14.70 -15.51 -6.97
C THR A 92 14.49 -15.54 -5.45
N ALA A 93 13.35 -15.02 -4.97
CA ALA A 93 13.01 -14.96 -3.55
C ALA A 93 11.70 -15.73 -3.29
N ARG A 94 11.67 -16.58 -2.25
CA ARG A 94 10.46 -17.21 -1.73
C ARG A 94 9.55 -16.19 -1.02
N THR A 95 9.34 -15.03 -1.60
CA THR A 95 8.52 -13.96 -1.00
C THR A 95 7.09 -14.12 -1.45
N ILE A 96 6.18 -14.25 -0.49
CA ILE A 96 4.74 -14.32 -0.76
C ILE A 96 4.25 -12.91 -1.07
N GLU A 97 3.95 -12.68 -2.35
CA GLU A 97 3.23 -11.50 -2.81
C GLU A 97 1.75 -11.63 -2.45
N ARG A 98 1.16 -10.58 -1.87
CA ARG A 98 -0.23 -10.56 -1.45
C ARG A 98 -0.99 -9.47 -2.16
N ASP A 99 -2.18 -9.82 -2.65
CA ASP A 99 -3.08 -8.87 -3.27
C ASP A 99 -3.68 -7.91 -2.23
N VAL A 100 -3.77 -6.64 -2.61
CA VAL A 100 -4.49 -5.61 -1.86
C VAL A 100 -5.89 -5.50 -2.43
N GLU A 101 -6.87 -5.87 -1.64
CA GLU A 101 -8.27 -5.85 -2.06
C GLU A 101 -8.99 -4.62 -1.52
N LEU A 102 -9.66 -3.91 -2.41
CA LEU A 102 -10.53 -2.80 -2.07
C LEU A 102 -11.93 -3.29 -1.73
N SER A 103 -12.43 -2.87 -0.58
CA SER A 103 -13.83 -3.09 -0.23
C SER A 103 -14.75 -2.36 -1.21
N PRO A 104 -15.95 -2.92 -1.53
CA PRO A 104 -16.94 -2.22 -2.31
C PRO A 104 -17.40 -0.94 -1.59
N ARG A 105 -18.12 -0.07 -2.32
CA ARG A 105 -18.78 1.09 -1.71
C ARG A 105 -19.72 0.60 -0.60
N PRO A 106 -19.65 1.17 0.61
CA PRO A 106 -20.60 0.84 1.67
C PRO A 106 -22.05 1.25 1.27
N GLU A 107 -23.03 0.45 1.62
CA GLU A 107 -24.45 0.74 1.31
C GLU A 107 -24.93 2.04 1.97
N TRP A 108 -24.38 2.36 3.16
CA TRP A 108 -24.71 3.57 3.91
C TRP A 108 -24.03 4.83 3.37
N TRP A 109 -23.10 4.72 2.40
CA TRP A 109 -22.40 5.88 1.84
C TRP A 109 -23.34 6.69 0.94
N PRO A 110 -23.43 8.04 1.11
CA PRO A 110 -24.29 8.90 0.30
C PRO A 110 -24.03 8.77 -1.21
N SER A 111 -25.09 8.93 -2.01
CA SER A 111 -25.00 8.82 -3.47
C SER A 111 -24.79 10.15 -4.17
N SER A 112 -24.38 11.21 -3.45
CA SER A 112 -24.22 12.54 -4.03
C SER A 112 -22.96 12.65 -4.91
N ALA A 113 -23.05 13.43 -5.96
CA ALA A 113 -21.99 13.57 -6.99
C ALA A 113 -20.68 14.25 -6.52
N GLY A 114 -20.59 14.69 -5.28
CA GLY A 114 -19.36 15.27 -4.70
C GLY A 114 -18.52 14.31 -3.86
N ASP A 115 -19.02 13.11 -3.62
CA ASP A 115 -18.44 12.21 -2.61
C ASP A 115 -17.41 11.20 -3.17
N ASP A 116 -17.16 11.21 -4.49
CA ASP A 116 -16.28 10.23 -5.13
C ASP A 116 -14.82 10.32 -4.64
N VAL A 117 -14.31 11.52 -4.36
CA VAL A 117 -12.97 11.70 -3.82
C VAL A 117 -12.90 11.18 -2.39
N ALA A 118 -13.86 11.56 -1.55
CA ALA A 118 -13.92 11.09 -0.17
C ALA A 118 -14.09 9.57 -0.10
N LEU A 119 -14.93 9.00 -0.98
CA LEU A 119 -15.10 7.55 -1.11
C LEU A 119 -13.80 6.85 -1.52
N ALA A 120 -13.05 7.42 -2.46
CA ALA A 120 -11.75 6.89 -2.88
C ALA A 120 -10.75 6.87 -1.71
N TYR A 121 -10.67 7.96 -0.93
CA TYR A 121 -9.83 8.01 0.27
C TYR A 121 -10.27 7.01 1.33
N PHE A 122 -11.56 6.87 1.58
CA PHE A 122 -12.09 5.89 2.55
C PHE A 122 -11.75 4.46 2.13
N ARG A 123 -12.05 4.08 0.90
CA ARG A 123 -11.81 2.71 0.40
C ARG A 123 -10.33 2.38 0.32
N GLY A 124 -9.53 3.29 -0.22
CA GLY A 124 -8.08 3.12 -0.36
C GLY A 124 -7.39 3.07 0.99
N GLY A 125 -7.71 4.00 1.89
CA GLY A 125 -7.18 4.01 3.25
C GLY A 125 -7.53 2.77 4.05
N LEU A 126 -8.78 2.29 3.96
CA LEU A 126 -9.24 1.07 4.63
C LEU A 126 -8.49 -0.17 4.10
N ALA A 127 -8.33 -0.29 2.79
CA ALA A 127 -7.61 -1.40 2.18
C ALA A 127 -6.13 -1.43 2.63
N ALA A 128 -5.46 -0.28 2.59
CA ALA A 128 -4.08 -0.16 3.06
C ALA A 128 -3.95 -0.50 4.55
N THR A 129 -4.83 0.03 5.39
CA THR A 129 -4.81 -0.25 6.83
C THR A 129 -4.97 -1.73 7.14
N ARG A 130 -5.93 -2.40 6.51
CA ARG A 130 -6.12 -3.85 6.67
C ARG A 130 -4.88 -4.63 6.27
N PHE A 131 -4.32 -4.32 5.12
CA PHE A 131 -3.10 -4.98 4.64
C PHE A 131 -1.94 -4.78 5.63
N LEU A 132 -1.73 -3.55 6.14
CA LEU A 132 -0.64 -3.24 7.06
C LEU A 132 -0.78 -3.97 8.40
N ILE A 133 -1.98 -4.03 8.97
CA ILE A 133 -2.25 -4.76 10.22
C ILE A 133 -1.94 -6.25 10.01
N GLU A 134 -2.40 -6.84 8.92
CA GLU A 134 -2.12 -8.23 8.60
C GLU A 134 -0.64 -8.51 8.32
N ALA A 135 0.08 -7.58 7.69
CA ALA A 135 1.52 -7.69 7.47
C ALA A 135 2.30 -7.58 8.79
N ALA A 136 1.86 -6.71 9.70
CA ALA A 136 2.49 -6.50 11.00
C ALA A 136 2.30 -7.68 11.96
N ALA A 137 1.21 -8.43 11.83
CA ALA A 137 0.87 -9.57 12.70
C ALA A 137 1.73 -10.83 12.47
N ARG A 138 2.63 -10.80 11.52
CA ARG A 138 3.50 -11.94 11.15
C ARG A 138 4.91 -11.79 11.65
#